data_2cff12304d904505c024320e94b50e7b
#
_entry.id   2cff12304d904505c024320e94b50e7b
#
_cell.length_a   1.000
_cell.length_b   1.000
_cell.length_c   1.000
_cell.angle_alpha   90.00
_cell.angle_beta   90.00
_cell.angle_gamma   90.00
#
_symmetry.space_group_name_H-M   'P 1'
#
loop_
_entity.id
_entity.type
_entity.pdbx_description
1 polymer ?
#
loop_
_entity_poly.entity_id
_entity_poly.type
_entity_poly.pdbx_seq_one_letter_code
_entity_poly.pdbx_strand_id
1 'polypeptide(L)'
;SSNAILALGATDEIDLTATAIDINGTCDVSGTLTNGRTAVNVAGKQSIWIPAAAITPTKSNGCASRTQVETTSGRPDLDVLDFDDGSDEHAQFSVAFPKQWNLGTITFQVFWTSTATDTDGVSWGLQGVAMNDNETIDVAYGTAIVVDDACQSAAEELYVTAESGAVTIAGTPADDDLTYFRIFRDVSDSNDNSGGDARLHGIKVF
;
A
#
# COMPACT_ATOMS: atom_id res chain seq x y z
N SER A 1 -42.34 -5.99 16.71
CA SER A 1 -41.63 -6.60 15.57
C SER A 1 -41.26 -8.02 15.93
N SER A 2 -41.90 -9.01 15.31
CA SER A 2 -41.54 -10.40 15.46
C SER A 2 -40.30 -10.68 14.61
N ASN A 3 -39.21 -11.14 15.21
CA ASN A 3 -38.13 -11.77 14.47
C ASN A 3 -38.67 -13.05 13.83
N ALA A 4 -39.10 -12.97 12.57
CA ALA A 4 -39.49 -14.14 11.83
C ALA A 4 -38.24 -14.74 11.18
N ILE A 5 -37.90 -15.98 11.51
CA ILE A 5 -36.86 -16.75 10.88
C ILE A 5 -37.53 -17.67 9.87
N LEU A 6 -37.19 -17.55 8.59
CA LEU A 6 -37.50 -18.56 7.60
C LEU A 6 -36.30 -19.52 7.51
N ALA A 7 -36.44 -20.73 8.00
CA ALA A 7 -35.42 -21.76 7.88
C ALA A 7 -35.80 -22.70 6.73
N LEU A 8 -34.97 -22.72 5.70
CA LEU A 8 -35.05 -23.68 4.60
C LEU A 8 -33.90 -24.67 4.76
N GLY A 9 -34.22 -25.94 4.97
CA GLY A 9 -33.24 -27.01 5.08
C GLY A 9 -33.38 -27.96 3.90
N ALA A 10 -32.31 -28.19 3.21
CA ALA A 10 -32.22 -29.20 2.17
C ALA A 10 -30.94 -30.02 2.36
N THR A 11 -30.95 -31.26 2.00
CA THR A 11 -29.76 -32.14 2.08
C THR A 11 -28.87 -31.99 0.87
N ASP A 12 -29.41 -31.56 -0.26
CA ASP A 12 -28.71 -31.48 -1.53
C ASP A 12 -28.66 -30.03 -2.07
N GLU A 13 -29.81 -29.46 -2.44
CA GLU A 13 -29.86 -28.14 -3.09
C GLU A 13 -31.13 -27.37 -2.72
N ILE A 14 -31.02 -26.09 -2.63
CA ILE A 14 -32.14 -25.11 -2.63
C ILE A 14 -31.97 -24.26 -3.88
N ASP A 15 -32.81 -24.48 -4.89
CA ASP A 15 -32.82 -23.67 -6.11
C ASP A 15 -33.74 -22.46 -5.96
N LEU A 16 -33.17 -21.25 -6.09
CA LEU A 16 -33.87 -19.98 -6.08
C LEU A 16 -33.78 -19.36 -7.47
N THR A 17 -34.80 -19.59 -8.31
CA THR A 17 -34.84 -19.03 -9.66
C THR A 17 -35.65 -17.74 -9.69
N ALA A 18 -34.96 -16.60 -9.86
CA ALA A 18 -35.60 -15.28 -9.97
C ALA A 18 -34.78 -14.37 -10.89
N THR A 19 -35.43 -13.36 -11.47
CA THR A 19 -34.72 -12.32 -12.23
C THR A 19 -33.78 -11.52 -11.35
N ALA A 20 -34.11 -11.35 -10.07
CA ALA A 20 -33.23 -10.79 -9.05
C ALA A 20 -33.57 -11.41 -7.69
N ILE A 21 -32.54 -11.65 -6.89
CA ILE A 21 -32.65 -12.05 -5.47
C ILE A 21 -32.01 -10.90 -4.68
N ASP A 22 -32.84 -10.13 -3.96
CA ASP A 22 -32.37 -9.01 -3.16
C ASP A 22 -32.22 -9.44 -1.70
N ILE A 23 -31.02 -9.26 -1.14
CA ILE A 23 -30.70 -9.57 0.24
C ILE A 23 -30.39 -8.27 0.96
N ASN A 24 -31.40 -7.71 1.63
CA ASN A 24 -31.24 -6.51 2.46
C ASN A 24 -30.70 -6.88 3.86
N GLY A 25 -29.40 -7.00 3.98
CA GLY A 25 -28.73 -7.36 5.21
C GLY A 25 -27.43 -8.10 4.97
N THR A 26 -26.92 -8.74 6.01
CA THR A 26 -25.71 -9.56 5.89
C THR A 26 -26.06 -10.92 5.28
N CYS A 27 -25.35 -11.32 4.23
CA CYS A 27 -25.38 -12.67 3.70
C CYS A 27 -24.17 -13.44 4.24
N ASP A 28 -24.41 -14.49 5.02
CA ASP A 28 -23.35 -15.39 5.49
C ASP A 28 -23.35 -16.67 4.63
N VAL A 29 -22.24 -16.90 3.95
CA VAL A 29 -22.03 -18.10 3.13
C VAL A 29 -20.89 -18.91 3.75
N SER A 30 -21.24 -19.96 4.49
CA SER A 30 -20.26 -20.82 5.17
C SER A 30 -19.49 -21.76 4.22
N GLY A 31 -19.87 -21.83 2.96
CA GLY A 31 -19.23 -22.64 1.92
C GLY A 31 -18.60 -21.78 0.81
N THR A 32 -18.27 -22.43 -0.29
CA THR A 32 -17.73 -21.74 -1.48
C THR A 32 -18.85 -21.03 -2.25
N LEU A 33 -18.75 -19.70 -2.37
CA LEU A 33 -19.60 -18.95 -3.29
C LEU A 33 -19.04 -19.07 -4.72
N THR A 34 -19.86 -19.46 -5.68
CA THR A 34 -19.45 -19.59 -7.08
C THR A 34 -20.32 -18.73 -8.00
N ASN A 35 -19.70 -18.17 -9.03
CA ASN A 35 -20.39 -17.53 -10.14
C ASN A 35 -20.10 -18.35 -11.42
N GLY A 36 -21.13 -19.00 -11.98
CA GLY A 36 -20.98 -19.83 -13.17
C GLY A 36 -19.93 -20.94 -13.04
N ARG A 37 -19.86 -21.61 -11.89
CA ARG A 37 -18.88 -22.65 -11.52
C ARG A 37 -17.47 -22.15 -11.20
N THR A 38 -17.24 -20.84 -11.19
CA THR A 38 -15.97 -20.26 -10.74
C THR A 38 -16.14 -19.78 -9.30
N ALA A 39 -15.22 -20.16 -8.41
CA ALA A 39 -15.24 -19.69 -7.04
C ALA A 39 -15.08 -18.16 -7.01
N VAL A 40 -16.00 -17.49 -6.31
CA VAL A 40 -15.86 -16.06 -6.01
C VAL A 40 -14.98 -15.94 -4.78
N ASN A 41 -13.74 -15.55 -4.99
CA ASN A 41 -12.81 -15.30 -3.89
C ASN A 41 -13.00 -13.85 -3.40
N VAL A 42 -13.76 -13.69 -2.34
CA VAL A 42 -13.95 -12.39 -1.66
C VAL A 42 -13.27 -12.51 -0.29
N ALA A 43 -11.95 -12.42 -0.27
CA ALA A 43 -11.23 -12.50 0.99
C ALA A 43 -10.09 -11.49 1.04
N GLY A 44 -10.12 -10.66 2.06
CA GLY A 44 -9.03 -9.78 2.45
C GLY A 44 -8.90 -8.49 1.63
N LYS A 45 -7.95 -7.67 2.01
CA LYS A 45 -7.57 -6.45 1.30
C LYS A 45 -6.88 -6.81 -0.01
N GLN A 46 -7.26 -6.17 -1.10
CA GLN A 46 -6.47 -6.21 -2.32
C GLN A 46 -5.19 -5.41 -2.11
N SER A 47 -4.10 -5.84 -2.72
CA SER A 47 -2.84 -5.14 -2.59
C SER A 47 -2.22 -4.85 -3.95
N ILE A 48 -1.57 -3.70 -4.06
CA ILE A 48 -0.79 -3.29 -5.20
C ILE A 48 0.67 -3.22 -4.75
N TRP A 49 1.56 -3.94 -5.44
CA TRP A 49 2.99 -3.86 -5.21
C TRP A 49 3.62 -2.84 -6.16
N ILE A 50 4.33 -1.87 -5.61
CA ILE A 50 5.07 -0.84 -6.34
C ILE A 50 6.57 -1.06 -6.04
N PRO A 51 7.33 -1.67 -6.94
CA PRO A 51 8.77 -1.85 -6.77
C PRO A 51 9.51 -0.52 -6.87
N ALA A 52 10.71 -0.41 -6.28
CA ALA A 52 11.58 0.76 -6.40
C ALA A 52 11.80 1.18 -7.88
N ALA A 53 11.82 0.22 -8.79
CA ALA A 53 11.94 0.46 -10.24
C ALA A 53 10.78 1.31 -10.83
N ALA A 54 9.61 1.35 -10.18
CA ALA A 54 8.45 2.14 -10.59
C ALA A 54 8.35 3.48 -9.82
N ILE A 55 9.29 3.76 -8.93
CA ILE A 55 9.32 4.94 -8.08
C ILE A 55 10.45 5.85 -8.56
N THR A 56 10.22 7.15 -8.58
CA THR A 56 11.16 8.13 -9.11
C THR A 56 11.47 9.19 -8.05
N PRO A 57 12.74 9.53 -7.78
CA PRO A 57 13.08 10.65 -6.92
C PRO A 57 12.39 11.94 -7.36
N THR A 58 11.92 12.74 -6.42
CA THR A 58 11.33 14.04 -6.73
C THR A 58 12.42 15.03 -7.20
N LYS A 59 12.03 16.05 -7.94
CA LYS A 59 12.98 17.05 -8.47
C LYS A 59 13.62 17.88 -7.35
N SER A 60 12.85 18.17 -6.30
CA SER A 60 13.32 18.91 -5.11
C SER A 60 13.34 17.98 -3.92
N ASN A 61 14.43 17.95 -3.19
CA ASN A 61 14.65 17.05 -2.04
C ASN A 61 14.38 15.57 -2.40
N GLY A 62 14.78 15.17 -3.60
CA GLY A 62 14.64 13.78 -4.02
C GLY A 62 15.73 12.91 -3.40
N CYS A 63 15.38 11.66 -3.09
CA CYS A 63 16.34 10.65 -2.68
C CYS A 63 17.35 10.36 -3.80
N ALA A 64 18.35 9.51 -3.53
CA ALA A 64 19.32 9.10 -4.53
C ALA A 64 18.64 8.43 -5.74
N SER A 65 19.27 8.55 -6.91
CA SER A 65 18.78 7.86 -8.10
C SER A 65 18.81 6.35 -7.90
N ARG A 66 17.83 5.66 -8.49
CA ARG A 66 17.75 4.20 -8.45
C ARG A 66 19.10 3.56 -8.79
N THR A 67 19.52 2.62 -7.97
CA THR A 67 20.74 1.86 -8.15
C THR A 67 20.50 0.37 -7.96
N GLN A 68 21.40 -0.44 -8.52
CA GLN A 68 21.43 -1.87 -8.29
C GLN A 68 22.58 -2.19 -7.32
N VAL A 69 22.28 -2.91 -6.27
CA VAL A 69 23.26 -3.35 -5.26
C VAL A 69 23.43 -4.85 -5.37
N GLU A 70 24.65 -5.30 -5.73
CA GLU A 70 25.01 -6.72 -5.69
C GLU A 70 25.30 -7.12 -4.24
N THR A 71 24.62 -8.15 -3.75
CA THR A 71 24.90 -8.70 -2.41
C THR A 71 26.11 -9.65 -2.45
N THR A 72 25.97 -10.76 -3.14
CA THR A 72 27.03 -11.72 -3.44
C THR A 72 26.77 -12.33 -4.80
N SER A 73 27.78 -12.49 -5.61
CA SER A 73 27.64 -13.06 -6.97
C SER A 73 26.82 -14.36 -6.96
N GLY A 74 25.79 -14.38 -7.82
CA GLY A 74 24.83 -15.48 -7.95
C GLY A 74 23.69 -15.49 -6.91
N ARG A 75 23.56 -14.42 -6.12
CA ARG A 75 22.42 -14.13 -5.23
C ARG A 75 21.59 -12.97 -5.77
N PRO A 76 20.43 -12.64 -5.15
CA PRO A 76 19.62 -11.51 -5.62
C PRO A 76 20.39 -10.20 -5.60
N ASP A 77 20.33 -9.47 -6.73
CA ASP A 77 20.71 -8.08 -6.79
C ASP A 77 19.52 -7.23 -6.36
N LEU A 78 19.80 -6.24 -5.52
CA LEU A 78 18.78 -5.35 -4.98
C LEU A 78 18.62 -4.13 -5.89
N ASP A 79 17.40 -3.85 -6.30
CA ASP A 79 17.05 -2.65 -7.07
C ASP A 79 16.39 -1.66 -6.10
N VAL A 80 17.10 -0.58 -5.74
CA VAL A 80 16.75 0.25 -4.59
C VAL A 80 16.80 1.75 -4.89
N LEU A 81 16.12 2.51 -4.03
CA LEU A 81 16.29 3.95 -3.86
C LEU A 81 16.85 4.20 -2.45
N ASP A 82 17.97 4.86 -2.34
CA ASP A 82 18.59 5.21 -1.07
C ASP A 82 18.10 6.56 -0.57
N PHE A 83 17.67 6.62 0.68
CA PHE A 83 17.21 7.80 1.40
C PHE A 83 18.21 8.13 2.50
N ASP A 84 18.82 9.32 2.43
CA ASP A 84 19.83 9.82 3.36
C ASP A 84 19.23 10.05 4.78
N ASP A 85 20.07 10.06 5.79
CA ASP A 85 19.75 10.38 7.19
C ASP A 85 19.85 11.89 7.52
N GLY A 86 20.30 12.71 6.59
CA GLY A 86 20.59 14.13 6.82
C GLY A 86 19.41 15.09 6.63
N SER A 87 18.40 14.72 5.87
CA SER A 87 17.22 15.53 5.57
C SER A 87 16.09 14.70 5.00
N ASP A 88 14.85 15.19 5.11
CA ASP A 88 13.71 14.53 4.49
C ASP A 88 13.90 14.43 2.97
N GLU A 89 13.96 13.22 2.47
CA GLU A 89 14.08 12.92 1.05
C GLU A 89 12.82 12.25 0.52
N HIS A 90 12.51 12.53 -0.73
CA HIS A 90 11.22 12.20 -1.33
C HIS A 90 11.36 11.43 -2.64
N ALA A 91 10.45 10.49 -2.87
CA ALA A 91 10.24 9.86 -4.17
C ALA A 91 8.74 9.75 -4.47
N GLN A 92 8.38 9.60 -5.73
CA GLN A 92 6.99 9.59 -6.18
C GLN A 92 6.70 8.45 -7.13
N PHE A 93 5.45 8.02 -7.13
CA PHE A 93 4.88 7.07 -8.07
C PHE A 93 3.41 7.40 -8.34
N SER A 94 2.83 6.77 -9.33
CA SER A 94 1.40 6.93 -9.62
C SER A 94 0.70 5.59 -9.73
N VAL A 95 -0.58 5.57 -9.39
CA VAL A 95 -1.46 4.41 -9.49
C VAL A 95 -2.77 4.84 -10.14
N ALA A 96 -3.21 4.09 -11.15
CA ALA A 96 -4.60 4.06 -11.56
C ALA A 96 -5.25 2.88 -10.84
N PHE A 97 -6.10 3.17 -9.86
CA PHE A 97 -6.71 2.13 -9.03
C PHE A 97 -7.68 1.24 -9.82
N PRO A 98 -7.81 -0.04 -9.42
CA PRO A 98 -8.81 -0.92 -10.03
C PRO A 98 -10.22 -0.43 -9.72
N LYS A 99 -11.15 -0.64 -10.64
CA LYS A 99 -12.57 -0.26 -10.52
C LYS A 99 -13.29 -0.81 -9.27
N GLN A 100 -12.73 -1.82 -8.61
CA GLN A 100 -13.27 -2.36 -7.35
C GLN A 100 -12.83 -1.58 -6.11
N TRP A 101 -11.92 -0.61 -6.25
CA TRP A 101 -11.55 0.24 -5.14
C TRP A 101 -12.75 1.07 -4.66
N ASN A 102 -12.94 1.15 -3.37
CA ASN A 102 -14.09 1.80 -2.75
C ASN A 102 -13.95 3.34 -2.63
N LEU A 103 -12.92 3.92 -3.27
CA LEU A 103 -12.57 5.35 -3.24
C LEU A 103 -12.26 5.87 -1.82
N GLY A 104 -11.99 4.97 -0.89
CA GLY A 104 -11.68 5.27 0.49
C GLY A 104 -10.19 5.53 0.75
N THR A 105 -9.84 5.54 2.02
CA THR A 105 -8.44 5.59 2.47
C THR A 105 -7.71 4.31 2.08
N ILE A 106 -6.40 4.43 1.93
CA ILE A 106 -5.50 3.28 1.74
C ILE A 106 -4.59 3.11 2.97
N THR A 107 -3.97 1.97 3.10
CA THR A 107 -2.86 1.73 4.02
C THR A 107 -1.65 1.21 3.24
N PHE A 108 -0.46 1.27 3.84
CA PHE A 108 0.75 0.82 3.16
C PHE A 108 1.71 0.10 4.10
N GLN A 109 2.62 -0.67 3.50
CA GLN A 109 3.82 -1.23 4.13
C GLN A 109 5.03 -0.92 3.25
N VAL A 110 6.15 -0.59 3.87
CA VAL A 110 7.42 -0.34 3.19
C VAL A 110 8.32 -1.56 3.33
N PHE A 111 8.93 -1.97 2.24
CA PHE A 111 9.95 -3.02 2.19
C PHE A 111 11.30 -2.34 1.96
N TRP A 112 12.22 -2.47 2.92
CA TRP A 112 13.44 -1.72 2.92
C TRP A 112 14.61 -2.51 3.55
N THR A 113 15.83 -2.05 3.34
CA THR A 113 17.04 -2.53 4.00
C THR A 113 17.87 -1.33 4.46
N SER A 114 18.88 -1.56 5.28
CA SER A 114 19.90 -0.57 5.63
C SER A 114 21.28 -1.20 5.65
N THR A 115 22.29 -0.36 5.47
CA THR A 115 23.69 -0.73 5.73
C THR A 115 24.06 -0.60 7.19
N ALA A 116 23.21 0.01 8.01
CA ALA A 116 23.42 0.14 9.45
C ALA A 116 23.42 -1.24 10.14
N THR A 117 24.16 -1.30 11.23
CA THR A 117 24.28 -2.51 12.06
C THR A 117 23.85 -2.27 13.51
N ASP A 118 23.04 -1.22 13.69
CA ASP A 118 22.41 -0.84 14.95
C ASP A 118 20.96 -1.36 15.04
N THR A 119 20.22 -0.88 16.01
CA THR A 119 18.78 -1.15 16.19
C THR A 119 17.95 0.13 16.12
N ASP A 120 18.51 1.14 15.48
CA ASP A 120 17.90 2.46 15.38
C ASP A 120 16.76 2.47 14.36
N GLY A 121 15.87 3.44 14.52
CA GLY A 121 14.63 3.51 13.76
C GLY A 121 14.75 4.33 12.48
N VAL A 122 13.84 4.02 11.54
CA VAL A 122 13.58 4.80 10.32
C VAL A 122 12.08 5.05 10.22
N SER A 123 11.71 6.29 9.93
CA SER A 123 10.32 6.73 9.80
C SER A 123 9.95 6.96 8.34
N TRP A 124 8.95 6.20 7.84
CA TRP A 124 8.49 6.25 6.45
C TRP A 124 7.14 6.94 6.35
N GLY A 125 7.07 8.02 5.58
CA GLY A 125 5.84 8.77 5.34
C GLY A 125 5.27 8.56 3.94
N LEU A 126 3.94 8.45 3.81
CA LEU A 126 3.23 8.41 2.54
C LEU A 126 2.09 9.40 2.51
N GLN A 127 1.93 10.08 1.39
CA GLN A 127 0.82 10.98 1.11
C GLN A 127 0.38 10.86 -0.34
N GLY A 128 -0.89 11.13 -0.64
CA GLY A 128 -1.46 10.96 -1.96
C GLY A 128 -2.36 12.11 -2.41
N VAL A 129 -2.52 12.25 -3.72
CA VAL A 129 -3.49 13.15 -4.36
C VAL A 129 -4.03 12.53 -5.63
N ALA A 130 -5.35 12.54 -5.80
CA ALA A 130 -6.04 12.10 -7.01
C ALA A 130 -6.27 13.29 -7.95
N MET A 131 -6.24 13.04 -9.24
CA MET A 131 -6.45 14.00 -10.31
C MET A 131 -7.36 13.39 -11.36
N ASN A 132 -8.47 14.06 -11.63
CA ASN A 132 -9.47 13.66 -12.61
C ASN A 132 -9.15 14.24 -14.00
N ASP A 133 -9.83 13.75 -15.03
CA ASP A 133 -9.74 14.30 -16.38
C ASP A 133 -10.11 15.79 -16.40
N ASN A 134 -9.30 16.58 -17.12
CA ASN A 134 -9.41 18.05 -17.23
C ASN A 134 -9.13 18.85 -15.94
N GLU A 135 -8.68 18.23 -14.86
CA GLU A 135 -8.20 18.95 -13.67
C GLU A 135 -6.75 19.41 -13.81
N THR A 136 -6.36 20.41 -13.01
CA THR A 136 -4.96 20.82 -12.93
C THR A 136 -4.15 19.77 -12.22
N ILE A 137 -2.92 19.53 -12.71
CA ILE A 137 -1.96 18.63 -12.05
C ILE A 137 -1.10 19.35 -11.00
N ASP A 138 -1.18 20.67 -10.91
CA ASP A 138 -0.47 21.48 -9.90
C ASP A 138 -1.31 21.60 -8.65
N VAL A 139 -1.37 20.51 -7.89
CA VAL A 139 -2.16 20.38 -6.66
C VAL A 139 -1.32 19.84 -5.52
N ALA A 140 -1.72 20.17 -4.29
CA ALA A 140 -1.03 19.72 -3.11
C ALA A 140 -1.39 18.27 -2.75
N TYR A 141 -0.41 17.52 -2.26
CA TYR A 141 -0.67 16.23 -1.62
C TYR A 141 -1.52 16.38 -0.36
N GLY A 142 -2.20 15.32 0.02
CA GLY A 142 -2.88 15.19 1.32
C GLY A 142 -1.91 15.14 2.50
N THR A 143 -2.47 15.04 3.70
CA THR A 143 -1.67 14.87 4.93
C THR A 143 -0.95 13.53 4.90
N ALA A 144 0.33 13.55 5.21
CA ALA A 144 1.13 12.33 5.29
C ALA A 144 0.74 11.48 6.51
N ILE A 145 0.84 10.17 6.35
CA ILE A 145 0.82 9.21 7.44
C ILE A 145 2.21 8.59 7.52
N VAL A 146 2.76 8.54 8.72
CA VAL A 146 4.09 7.99 9.01
C VAL A 146 3.95 6.64 9.69
N VAL A 147 4.86 5.74 9.40
CA VAL A 147 5.04 4.44 10.06
C VAL A 147 6.52 4.24 10.36
N ASP A 148 6.81 3.85 11.60
CA ASP A 148 8.17 3.61 12.07
C ASP A 148 8.54 2.13 11.96
N ASP A 149 9.81 1.88 11.72
CA ASP A 149 10.41 0.55 11.75
C ASP A 149 11.86 0.67 12.22
N ALA A 150 12.48 -0.43 12.65
CA ALA A 150 13.83 -0.39 13.20
C ALA A 150 14.72 -1.49 12.62
N CYS A 151 15.99 -1.16 12.47
CA CYS A 151 17.05 -2.11 12.14
C CYS A 151 17.16 -3.22 13.19
N GLN A 152 17.70 -4.38 12.82
CA GLN A 152 17.83 -5.56 13.69
C GLN A 152 19.29 -6.02 13.89
N SER A 153 20.22 -5.07 13.88
CA SER A 153 21.65 -5.27 14.18
C SER A 153 22.48 -5.98 13.10
N ALA A 154 21.96 -6.20 11.91
CA ALA A 154 22.76 -6.69 10.79
C ALA A 154 22.49 -5.87 9.51
N ALA A 155 23.54 -5.59 8.76
CA ALA A 155 23.43 -4.91 7.49
C ALA A 155 22.68 -5.77 6.46
N GLU A 156 21.92 -5.11 5.58
CA GLU A 156 21.19 -5.74 4.46
C GLU A 156 20.14 -6.79 4.89
N GLU A 157 19.62 -6.69 6.11
CA GLU A 157 18.41 -7.42 6.48
C GLU A 157 17.20 -6.79 5.85
N LEU A 158 16.27 -7.62 5.37
CA LEU A 158 15.00 -7.14 4.84
C LEU A 158 14.06 -6.78 5.99
N TYR A 159 13.64 -5.53 6.03
CA TYR A 159 12.65 -5.02 6.96
C TYR A 159 11.32 -4.77 6.24
N VAL A 160 10.23 -5.01 6.94
CA VAL A 160 8.87 -4.74 6.46
C VAL A 160 8.13 -4.04 7.58
N THR A 161 7.76 -2.80 7.35
CA THR A 161 7.05 -2.02 8.38
C THR A 161 5.76 -2.70 8.82
N ALA A 162 5.25 -2.35 9.97
CA ALA A 162 3.84 -2.58 10.27
C ALA A 162 2.95 -1.96 9.19
N GLU A 163 1.70 -2.41 9.06
CA GLU A 163 0.74 -1.72 8.22
C GLU A 163 0.46 -0.34 8.81
N SER A 164 0.54 0.70 7.97
CA SER A 164 0.36 2.10 8.39
C SER A 164 -1.06 2.40 8.87
N GLY A 165 -1.24 3.55 9.49
CA GLY A 165 -2.53 4.20 9.61
C GLY A 165 -3.15 4.52 8.24
N ALA A 166 -4.43 4.92 8.25
CA ALA A 166 -5.18 5.23 7.04
C ALA A 166 -4.69 6.54 6.39
N VAL A 167 -4.24 6.46 5.15
CA VAL A 167 -3.84 7.60 4.30
C VAL A 167 -5.07 8.11 3.56
N THR A 168 -5.44 9.36 3.80
CA THR A 168 -6.48 10.04 3.03
C THR A 168 -5.87 10.64 1.78
N ILE A 169 -6.35 10.23 0.61
CA ILE A 169 -5.93 10.77 -0.68
C ILE A 169 -6.62 12.12 -0.87
N ALA A 170 -5.85 13.19 -1.10
CA ALA A 170 -6.39 14.52 -1.42
C ALA A 170 -7.04 14.52 -2.81
N GLY A 171 -7.76 15.59 -3.13
CA GLY A 171 -8.64 15.62 -4.28
C GLY A 171 -9.97 14.94 -3.95
N THR A 172 -10.71 14.58 -4.94
CA THR A 172 -11.96 13.82 -4.80
C THR A 172 -11.82 12.55 -5.60
N PRO A 173 -11.21 11.48 -5.04
CA PRO A 173 -10.91 10.27 -5.78
C PRO A 173 -12.13 9.69 -6.52
N ALA A 174 -11.95 9.34 -7.78
CA ALA A 174 -12.95 8.74 -8.64
C ALA A 174 -12.37 7.56 -9.45
N ASP A 175 -13.23 6.78 -10.10
CA ASP A 175 -12.88 5.51 -10.75
C ASP A 175 -11.80 5.61 -11.85
N ASP A 176 -11.72 6.75 -12.53
CA ASP A 176 -10.83 6.97 -13.67
C ASP A 176 -9.66 7.93 -13.36
N ASP A 177 -9.45 8.24 -12.08
CA ASP A 177 -8.40 9.15 -11.65
C ASP A 177 -7.01 8.53 -11.74
N LEU A 178 -6.04 9.40 -12.02
CA LEU A 178 -4.63 9.11 -11.78
C LEU A 178 -4.26 9.64 -10.39
N THR A 179 -3.90 8.74 -9.50
CA THR A 179 -3.47 9.10 -8.15
C THR A 179 -1.96 9.13 -8.08
N TYR A 180 -1.37 10.26 -7.70
CA TYR A 180 0.04 10.37 -7.37
C TYR A 180 0.26 10.18 -5.87
N PHE A 181 1.34 9.47 -5.55
CA PHE A 181 1.83 9.28 -4.20
C PHE A 181 3.25 9.81 -4.06
N ARG A 182 3.56 10.33 -2.88
CA ARG A 182 4.90 10.70 -2.46
C ARG A 182 5.25 9.92 -1.21
N ILE A 183 6.30 9.07 -1.31
CA ILE A 183 6.95 8.38 -0.20
C ILE A 183 8.16 9.20 0.22
N PHE A 184 8.48 9.23 1.52
CA PHE A 184 9.66 9.91 2.03
C PHE A 184 10.15 9.26 3.32
N ARG A 185 11.44 9.47 3.63
CA ARG A 185 12.00 9.25 4.95
C ARG A 185 11.81 10.55 5.74
N ASP A 186 11.17 10.46 6.90
CA ASP A 186 10.93 11.58 7.80
C ASP A 186 12.02 11.62 8.89
N VAL A 187 13.18 12.15 8.55
CA VAL A 187 14.31 12.26 9.49
C VAL A 187 14.06 13.29 10.60
N SER A 188 12.98 14.08 10.46
CA SER A 188 12.54 15.01 11.51
C SER A 188 11.69 14.32 12.59
N ASP A 189 11.20 13.10 12.34
CA ASP A 189 10.50 12.31 13.35
C ASP A 189 11.47 11.85 14.45
N SER A 190 11.02 11.88 15.69
CA SER A 190 11.84 11.49 16.85
C SER A 190 12.21 10.01 16.88
N ASN A 191 11.53 9.16 16.10
CA ASN A 191 11.78 7.73 15.95
C ASN A 191 12.74 7.42 14.79
N ASP A 192 13.03 8.40 13.91
CA ASP A 192 14.07 8.28 12.89
C ASP A 192 15.41 8.71 13.48
N ASN A 193 16.21 7.77 13.91
CA ASN A 193 17.51 8.01 14.55
C ASN A 193 18.60 7.10 13.96
N SER A 194 18.33 6.35 12.91
CA SER A 194 19.34 5.55 12.20
C SER A 194 20.26 6.47 11.39
N GLY A 195 21.57 6.35 11.63
CA GLY A 195 22.63 7.12 10.96
C GLY A 195 23.08 6.51 9.63
N GLY A 196 22.33 5.59 9.06
CA GLY A 196 22.60 5.00 7.76
C GLY A 196 21.49 5.28 6.74
N ASP A 197 21.84 5.10 5.46
CA ASP A 197 20.85 5.19 4.39
C ASP A 197 19.78 4.11 4.55
N ALA A 198 18.53 4.52 4.36
CA ALA A 198 17.40 3.62 4.26
C ALA A 198 17.14 3.29 2.78
N ARG A 199 17.29 2.01 2.41
CA ARG A 199 17.16 1.51 1.04
C ARG A 199 15.77 0.99 0.77
N LEU A 200 14.99 1.72 -0.01
CA LEU A 200 13.65 1.31 -0.40
C LEU A 200 13.68 0.27 -1.51
N HIS A 201 13.09 -0.92 -1.29
CA HIS A 201 12.85 -1.94 -2.31
C HIS A 201 11.50 -1.76 -2.99
N GLY A 202 10.52 -1.26 -2.27
CA GLY A 202 9.17 -1.01 -2.77
C GLY A 202 8.14 -0.85 -1.67
N ILE A 203 6.93 -0.60 -2.11
CA ILE A 203 5.78 -0.32 -1.25
C ILE A 203 4.64 -1.26 -1.62
N LYS A 204 3.97 -1.77 -0.63
CA LYS A 204 2.72 -2.50 -0.79
C LYS A 204 1.59 -1.64 -0.29
N VAL A 205 0.62 -1.34 -1.15
CA VAL A 205 -0.56 -0.53 -0.87
C VAL A 205 -1.79 -1.43 -0.77
N PHE A 206 -2.68 -1.14 0.17
CA PHE A 206 -3.90 -1.94 0.43
C PHE A 206 -5.18 -1.11 0.32
#